data_3e4fe7926156fccd0294fa85a7034de9
#
_entry.id   3e4fe7926156fccd0294fa85a7034de9
#
_cell.length_a   1.000
_cell.length_b   1.000
_cell.length_c   1.000
_cell.angle_alpha   90.00
_cell.angle_beta   90.00
_cell.angle_gamma   90.00
#
_symmetry.space_group_name_H-M   'P 1'
#
loop_
_entity.id
_entity.type
_entity.pdbx_description
1 polymer ?
#
loop_
_entity_poly.entity_id
_entity_poly.type
_entity_poly.pdbx_seq_one_letter_code
_entity_poly.pdbx_strand_id
1 'polypeptide(L)'
;MKRIAFLLFALCAIHLVSAAKIESVWPKGKMPHRQAHQIAAMLDEASAEGFCPDNHREAYIEWMPAPEKGVRTDACMILISGGGYFSCCDVGLVDEWNRRFTQEGIQCVKFVYRTPRPQGLPIYQTAWEDAQRAVRLIRSQARKRGINPEKIGVVSQSAGSHLALLLATSSQTPAYEPIDALDTISCHINWAIVNSPAYVTTDAEEGTPATRQGYGVDVKLSSIYKFDARTCPMSLHHGGADEYSPNGSTLIYRELRKRGIPAELHLYPGRPHGAYGLERGVEFMRQMEFYRPLEPEVDIMQRYDSDDACAKTVETDVWPEGKMPDARENQCKPLIKWYFPKEKKTDAIQIIYSGGSYMGNDWNGFEVAPARRYLNQLGMTVVTMCYRTPRPEGLPKHVTAWQDLQRAIRTVRSEASKYGLDGNQVGIMGSSAGGHLTLMGVTSSMHQSYLPMDDIDRIPCNVQWGIGIYPAYVLKDGADGHNSHGGNTDEDTLVPEFSFDLQTAPMLFIHGDADGYASMGSVKVWEKMRSMGIQSELHTLALRQHCFQRKASPGTGSYTWLDRIAEYLRDRKILP
;
A
#
# COMPACT_ATOMS: atom_id res chain seq x y z
N MET A 1 31.88 37.83 -62.65
CA MET A 1 31.20 36.62 -62.22
C MET A 1 31.93 36.11 -60.97
N LYS A 2 31.45 36.50 -59.80
CA LYS A 2 32.01 36.12 -58.51
C LYS A 2 31.06 35.06 -57.89
N ARG A 3 31.57 33.84 -57.66
CA ARG A 3 30.88 32.77 -56.92
C ARG A 3 31.06 33.02 -55.45
N ILE A 4 29.94 33.22 -54.74
CA ILE A 4 29.88 33.29 -53.30
C ILE A 4 29.60 31.86 -52.78
N ALA A 5 30.57 31.30 -52.05
CA ALA A 5 30.39 30.02 -51.35
C ALA A 5 29.75 30.31 -49.98
N PHE A 6 28.54 29.75 -49.76
CA PHE A 6 27.93 29.70 -48.42
C PHE A 6 28.49 28.51 -47.67
N LEU A 7 29.27 28.78 -46.62
CA LEU A 7 29.60 27.78 -45.62
C LEU A 7 28.45 27.65 -44.61
N LEU A 8 27.72 26.54 -44.65
CA LEU A 8 26.83 26.12 -43.58
C LEU A 8 27.69 25.57 -42.42
N PHE A 9 27.82 26.32 -41.33
CA PHE A 9 28.24 25.80 -40.07
C PHE A 9 27.06 25.05 -39.43
N ALA A 10 27.05 23.72 -39.53
CA ALA A 10 26.21 22.88 -38.69
C ALA A 10 26.81 22.86 -37.27
N LEU A 11 26.22 23.63 -36.34
CA LEU A 11 26.46 23.46 -34.94
C LEU A 11 25.85 22.12 -34.49
N CYS A 12 26.66 21.08 -34.48
CA CYS A 12 26.39 19.89 -33.67
C CYS A 12 26.50 20.30 -32.18
N ALA A 13 25.37 20.56 -31.56
CA ALA A 13 25.29 20.59 -30.11
C ALA A 13 25.57 19.17 -29.60
N ILE A 14 26.84 18.89 -29.32
CA ILE A 14 27.22 17.70 -28.55
C ILE A 14 26.67 17.92 -27.17
N HIS A 15 25.52 17.30 -26.87
CA HIS A 15 25.11 17.08 -25.49
C HIS A 15 26.17 16.18 -24.86
N LEU A 16 27.08 16.75 -24.12
CA LEU A 16 27.92 16.02 -23.18
C LEU A 16 27.00 15.38 -22.16
N VAL A 17 26.52 14.17 -22.45
CA VAL A 17 26.01 13.27 -21.42
C VAL A 17 27.16 13.07 -20.48
N SER A 18 27.11 13.68 -19.30
CA SER A 18 28.10 13.46 -18.24
C SER A 18 28.18 11.95 -18.04
N ALA A 19 29.31 11.36 -18.38
CA ALA A 19 29.52 9.92 -18.19
C ALA A 19 29.21 9.57 -16.73
N ALA A 20 28.43 8.53 -16.51
CA ALA A 20 28.10 8.04 -15.18
C ALA A 20 29.41 7.83 -14.38
N LYS A 21 29.47 8.45 -13.20
CA LYS A 21 30.71 8.39 -12.40
C LYS A 21 30.62 7.21 -11.43
N ILE A 22 31.35 6.14 -11.75
CA ILE A 22 31.50 4.96 -10.87
C ILE A 22 32.56 5.26 -9.82
N GLU A 23 32.26 4.99 -8.56
CA GLU A 23 33.16 5.15 -7.42
C GLU A 23 33.18 3.91 -6.54
N SER A 24 34.35 3.33 -6.28
CA SER A 24 34.50 2.22 -5.34
C SER A 24 34.08 2.65 -3.92
N VAL A 25 33.32 1.80 -3.25
CA VAL A 25 32.88 2.00 -1.86
C VAL A 25 34.06 1.89 -0.88
N TRP A 26 35.01 1.02 -1.18
CA TRP A 26 36.13 0.70 -0.30
C TRP A 26 37.46 1.23 -0.80
N PRO A 27 38.32 1.74 0.12
CA PRO A 27 39.71 2.02 -0.24
C PRO A 27 40.44 0.73 -0.62
N LYS A 28 41.37 0.82 -1.55
CA LYS A 28 42.14 -0.32 -2.02
C LYS A 28 42.77 -1.11 -0.87
N GLY A 29 42.46 -2.39 -0.78
CA GLY A 29 43.03 -3.33 0.20
C GLY A 29 42.40 -3.23 1.61
N LYS A 30 41.39 -2.39 1.84
CA LYS A 30 40.74 -2.23 3.17
C LYS A 30 39.31 -2.76 3.27
N MET A 31 38.84 -3.45 2.27
CA MET A 31 37.50 -4.06 2.26
C MET A 31 37.43 -5.22 3.26
N PRO A 32 36.50 -5.19 4.25
CA PRO A 32 36.37 -6.29 5.20
C PRO A 32 35.86 -7.57 4.52
N HIS A 33 36.17 -8.70 5.10
CA HIS A 33 35.76 -10.05 4.63
C HIS A 33 35.97 -10.31 3.13
N ARG A 34 37.02 -9.72 2.53
CA ARG A 34 37.34 -9.89 1.09
C ARG A 34 37.52 -11.35 0.68
N GLN A 35 37.99 -12.19 1.60
CA GLN A 35 38.29 -13.61 1.33
C GLN A 35 37.07 -14.53 1.53
N ALA A 36 35.96 -14.02 2.02
CA ALA A 36 34.72 -14.81 2.25
C ALA A 36 33.99 -15.20 0.95
N HIS A 37 34.47 -14.78 -0.20
CA HIS A 37 33.88 -15.07 -1.51
C HIS A 37 34.69 -16.15 -2.27
N GLN A 38 34.31 -17.41 -2.09
CA GLN A 38 34.84 -18.54 -2.87
C GLN A 38 33.89 -18.88 -4.02
N ILE A 39 34.15 -18.34 -5.20
CA ILE A 39 33.18 -18.20 -6.28
C ILE A 39 32.65 -19.52 -6.84
N ALA A 40 33.45 -20.56 -6.98
CA ALA A 40 33.03 -21.80 -7.65
C ALA A 40 31.89 -22.51 -6.90
N ALA A 41 32.02 -22.70 -5.58
CA ALA A 41 30.96 -23.32 -4.76
C ALA A 41 29.68 -22.51 -4.71
N MET A 42 29.80 -21.17 -4.77
CA MET A 42 28.65 -20.25 -4.70
C MET A 42 27.89 -20.16 -6.03
N LEU A 43 28.53 -20.40 -7.16
CA LEU A 43 27.87 -20.49 -8.47
C LEU A 43 26.96 -21.72 -8.55
N ASP A 44 27.42 -22.85 -7.97
CA ASP A 44 26.60 -24.07 -7.89
C ASP A 44 25.37 -23.90 -6.99
N GLU A 45 25.53 -23.25 -5.85
CA GLU A 45 24.44 -22.92 -4.94
C GLU A 45 23.40 -21.98 -5.59
N ALA A 46 23.87 -20.90 -6.23
CA ALA A 46 23.02 -19.96 -6.94
C ALA A 46 22.21 -20.63 -8.06
N SER A 47 22.84 -21.51 -8.82
CA SER A 47 22.20 -22.26 -9.90
C SER A 47 21.14 -23.24 -9.36
N ALA A 48 21.37 -23.84 -8.20
CA ALA A 48 20.43 -24.74 -7.55
C ALA A 48 19.18 -23.99 -7.04
N GLU A 49 19.32 -22.71 -6.66
CA GLU A 49 18.21 -21.84 -6.29
C GLU A 49 17.56 -21.09 -7.47
N GLY A 50 18.01 -21.33 -8.71
CA GLY A 50 17.44 -20.72 -9.92
C GLY A 50 17.92 -19.30 -10.20
N PHE A 51 18.98 -18.82 -9.54
CA PHE A 51 19.56 -17.50 -9.80
C PHE A 51 20.63 -17.57 -10.91
N CYS A 52 20.74 -16.49 -11.68
CA CYS A 52 21.87 -16.25 -12.56
C CYS A 52 22.86 -15.34 -11.81
N PRO A 53 23.92 -15.89 -11.19
CA PRO A 53 24.80 -15.11 -10.33
C PRO A 53 25.63 -14.11 -11.15
N ASP A 54 25.73 -12.90 -10.65
CA ASP A 54 26.78 -11.97 -11.06
C ASP A 54 27.95 -12.00 -10.06
N ASN A 55 29.08 -11.47 -10.49
CA ASN A 55 30.31 -11.56 -9.72
C ASN A 55 30.90 -10.19 -9.43
N HIS A 56 30.20 -9.44 -8.57
CA HIS A 56 30.68 -8.14 -8.10
C HIS A 56 31.60 -8.32 -6.88
N ARG A 57 32.88 -8.48 -7.12
CA ARG A 57 33.91 -8.65 -6.05
C ARG A 57 34.18 -7.36 -5.28
N GLU A 58 33.80 -6.21 -5.82
CA GLU A 58 34.01 -4.90 -5.23
C GLU A 58 32.72 -4.09 -5.31
N ALA A 59 32.27 -3.59 -4.16
CA ALA A 59 31.11 -2.74 -4.10
C ALA A 59 31.40 -1.34 -4.67
N TYR A 60 30.46 -0.75 -5.39
CA TYR A 60 30.58 0.59 -5.96
C TYR A 60 29.25 1.33 -5.95
N ILE A 61 29.34 2.65 -6.05
CA ILE A 61 28.22 3.52 -6.37
C ILE A 61 28.38 4.08 -7.77
N GLU A 62 27.26 4.28 -8.44
CA GLU A 62 27.20 4.93 -9.74
C GLU A 62 26.23 6.11 -9.68
N TRP A 63 26.78 7.32 -9.82
CA TRP A 63 25.93 8.52 -9.90
C TRP A 63 25.24 8.57 -11.24
N MET A 64 23.91 8.40 -11.23
CA MET A 64 23.08 8.47 -12.42
C MET A 64 23.03 9.89 -12.98
N PRO A 65 22.68 10.08 -14.27
CA PRO A 65 22.53 11.39 -14.86
C PRO A 65 21.66 12.31 -13.98
N ALA A 66 22.10 13.55 -13.80
CA ALA A 66 21.39 14.49 -12.93
C ALA A 66 20.04 14.91 -13.56
N PRO A 67 19.00 15.18 -12.75
CA PRO A 67 17.77 15.79 -13.21
C PRO A 67 18.03 17.13 -13.92
N GLU A 68 17.11 17.53 -14.80
CA GLU A 68 17.15 18.83 -15.45
C GLU A 68 17.21 19.96 -14.40
N LYS A 69 17.99 21.00 -14.70
CA LYS A 69 18.28 22.08 -13.74
C LYS A 69 17.02 22.78 -13.20
N GLY A 70 15.95 22.87 -14.02
CA GLY A 70 14.71 23.54 -13.66
C GLY A 70 13.79 22.77 -12.71
N VAL A 71 13.97 21.43 -12.59
CA VAL A 71 13.13 20.56 -11.75
C VAL A 71 13.88 19.95 -10.56
N ARG A 72 15.20 20.13 -10.52
CA ARG A 72 16.08 19.52 -9.54
C ARG A 72 15.74 19.94 -8.11
N THR A 73 15.61 18.96 -7.22
CA THR A 73 15.44 19.11 -5.77
C THR A 73 16.78 18.86 -5.03
N ASP A 74 16.77 19.04 -3.71
CA ASP A 74 17.91 18.73 -2.85
C ASP A 74 17.88 17.30 -2.28
N ALA A 75 17.03 16.42 -2.82
CA ALA A 75 16.89 15.02 -2.38
C ALA A 75 17.73 14.06 -3.24
N CYS A 76 18.07 12.92 -2.65
CA CYS A 76 18.80 11.83 -3.29
C CYS A 76 18.09 10.48 -3.05
N MET A 77 18.05 9.63 -4.07
CA MET A 77 17.53 8.28 -3.98
C MET A 77 18.61 7.25 -4.31
N ILE A 78 18.86 6.32 -3.40
CA ILE A 78 19.74 5.17 -3.62
C ILE A 78 18.89 4.04 -4.19
N LEU A 79 19.32 3.47 -5.32
CA LEU A 79 18.62 2.40 -6.03
C LEU A 79 19.31 1.07 -5.70
N ILE A 80 18.58 0.12 -5.07
CA ILE A 80 19.12 -1.18 -4.64
C ILE A 80 18.27 -2.31 -5.20
N SER A 81 18.74 -2.98 -6.25
CA SER A 81 18.05 -4.15 -6.81
C SER A 81 18.23 -5.41 -5.96
N GLY A 82 17.37 -6.41 -6.19
CA GLY A 82 17.43 -7.72 -5.54
C GLY A 82 18.36 -8.70 -6.25
N GLY A 83 18.07 -10.01 -6.08
CA GLY A 83 18.82 -11.12 -6.67
C GLY A 83 19.31 -12.13 -5.63
N GLY A 84 18.61 -12.27 -4.49
CA GLY A 84 18.91 -13.29 -3.46
C GLY A 84 20.30 -13.17 -2.83
N TYR A 85 20.98 -12.05 -2.99
CA TYR A 85 22.41 -11.84 -2.71
C TYR A 85 23.36 -12.66 -3.62
N PHE A 86 22.84 -13.36 -4.63
CA PHE A 86 23.66 -14.00 -5.67
C PHE A 86 23.94 -13.04 -6.83
N SER A 87 23.04 -12.10 -7.06
CA SER A 87 23.14 -11.00 -8.02
C SER A 87 22.58 -9.71 -7.44
N CYS A 88 22.84 -8.55 -8.07
CA CYS A 88 22.35 -7.26 -7.61
C CYS A 88 22.17 -6.22 -8.74
N CYS A 89 22.08 -6.65 -9.98
CA CYS A 89 22.07 -5.78 -11.15
C CYS A 89 20.86 -6.04 -12.07
N ASP A 90 19.64 -5.77 -11.60
CA ASP A 90 18.50 -5.64 -12.50
C ASP A 90 18.54 -4.25 -13.16
N VAL A 91 19.17 -4.19 -14.35
CA VAL A 91 19.36 -2.93 -15.09
C VAL A 91 18.02 -2.32 -15.49
N GLY A 92 17.07 -3.14 -15.93
CA GLY A 92 15.75 -2.66 -16.37
C GLY A 92 14.98 -1.97 -15.25
N LEU A 93 14.95 -2.59 -14.08
CA LEU A 93 14.28 -2.06 -12.89
C LEU A 93 14.96 -0.77 -12.38
N VAL A 94 16.29 -0.75 -12.32
CA VAL A 94 17.06 0.42 -11.89
C VAL A 94 16.87 1.60 -12.84
N ASP A 95 16.82 1.36 -14.14
CA ASP A 95 16.59 2.40 -15.16
C ASP A 95 15.16 2.96 -15.08
N GLU A 96 14.16 2.12 -14.80
CA GLU A 96 12.78 2.55 -14.57
C GLU A 96 12.70 3.49 -13.35
N TRP A 97 13.27 3.08 -12.22
CA TRP A 97 13.32 3.90 -11.01
C TRP A 97 14.06 5.22 -11.22
N ASN A 98 15.24 5.16 -11.86
CA ASN A 98 16.02 6.35 -12.18
C ASN A 98 15.18 7.33 -13.00
N ARG A 99 14.54 6.88 -14.06
CA ARG A 99 13.70 7.72 -14.93
C ARG A 99 12.58 8.37 -14.14
N ARG A 100 11.89 7.58 -13.31
CA ARG A 100 10.74 8.08 -12.54
C ARG A 100 11.14 9.12 -11.48
N PHE A 101 12.18 8.85 -10.71
CA PHE A 101 12.63 9.82 -9.69
C PHE A 101 13.30 11.05 -10.29
N THR A 102 13.98 10.90 -11.42
CA THR A 102 14.54 12.04 -12.15
C THR A 102 13.47 13.00 -12.66
N GLN A 103 12.29 12.51 -13.07
CA GLN A 103 11.12 13.33 -13.38
C GLN A 103 10.62 14.15 -12.18
N GLU A 104 10.76 13.63 -10.96
CA GLU A 104 10.48 14.36 -9.73
C GLU A 104 11.59 15.32 -9.31
N GLY A 105 12.68 15.38 -10.06
CA GLY A 105 13.83 16.22 -9.75
C GLY A 105 14.80 15.64 -8.72
N ILE A 106 14.70 14.36 -8.43
CA ILE A 106 15.52 13.67 -7.42
C ILE A 106 16.76 13.07 -8.07
N GLN A 107 17.95 13.36 -7.51
CA GLN A 107 19.19 12.73 -7.96
C GLN A 107 19.25 11.28 -7.55
N CYS A 108 19.50 10.38 -8.50
CA CYS A 108 19.63 8.94 -8.22
C CYS A 108 21.10 8.50 -8.14
N VAL A 109 21.34 7.47 -7.31
CA VAL A 109 22.60 6.78 -7.17
C VAL A 109 22.32 5.29 -7.19
N LYS A 110 22.83 4.57 -8.20
CA LYS A 110 22.82 3.11 -8.22
C LYS A 110 23.85 2.59 -7.25
N PHE A 111 23.46 1.67 -6.39
CA PHE A 111 24.37 0.98 -5.48
C PHE A 111 24.48 -0.51 -5.85
N VAL A 112 25.71 -0.96 -6.05
CA VAL A 112 26.06 -2.34 -6.35
C VAL A 112 26.88 -2.89 -5.20
N TYR A 113 26.31 -3.84 -4.47
CA TYR A 113 26.97 -4.52 -3.37
C TYR A 113 27.69 -5.78 -3.83
N ARG A 114 28.57 -6.33 -2.99
CA ARG A 114 29.31 -7.57 -3.31
C ARG A 114 28.37 -8.76 -3.44
N THR A 115 28.56 -9.50 -4.53
CA THR A 115 27.90 -10.78 -4.84
C THR A 115 28.94 -11.78 -5.35
N PRO A 116 28.64 -13.08 -5.28
CA PRO A 116 27.54 -13.75 -4.62
C PRO A 116 27.70 -13.74 -3.07
N ARG A 117 26.76 -14.39 -2.37
CA ARG A 117 26.73 -14.50 -0.88
C ARG A 117 28.09 -14.85 -0.28
N PRO A 118 28.46 -14.34 0.93
CA PRO A 118 29.68 -14.76 1.61
C PRO A 118 29.54 -16.17 2.19
N GLN A 119 30.62 -16.95 2.20
CA GLN A 119 30.66 -18.23 2.87
C GLN A 119 31.08 -18.07 4.34
N GLY A 120 30.45 -18.85 5.23
CA GLY A 120 30.77 -18.85 6.66
C GLY A 120 30.32 -17.57 7.41
N LEU A 121 29.50 -16.74 6.77
CA LEU A 121 28.90 -15.53 7.35
C LEU A 121 27.40 -15.51 7.03
N PRO A 122 26.60 -14.70 7.75
CA PRO A 122 25.23 -14.46 7.36
C PRO A 122 25.14 -13.99 5.90
N ILE A 123 24.12 -14.43 5.17
CA ILE A 123 23.96 -14.20 3.72
C ILE A 123 24.04 -12.71 3.31
N TYR A 124 23.69 -11.82 4.20
CA TYR A 124 23.66 -10.37 3.99
C TYR A 124 24.90 -9.63 4.48
N GLN A 125 25.83 -10.30 5.20
CA GLN A 125 26.86 -9.61 5.98
C GLN A 125 27.72 -8.67 5.12
N THR A 126 28.30 -9.16 4.03
CA THR A 126 29.18 -8.34 3.17
C THR A 126 28.41 -7.25 2.44
N ALA A 127 27.17 -7.51 2.02
CA ALA A 127 26.31 -6.50 1.41
C ALA A 127 25.92 -5.41 2.41
N TRP A 128 25.73 -5.74 3.69
CA TRP A 128 25.44 -4.75 4.71
C TRP A 128 26.63 -3.86 5.07
N GLU A 129 27.82 -4.43 5.13
CA GLU A 129 29.08 -3.65 5.24
C GLU A 129 29.18 -2.63 4.11
N ASP A 130 28.98 -3.10 2.87
CA ASP A 130 29.00 -2.27 1.67
C ASP A 130 27.94 -1.17 1.70
N ALA A 131 26.72 -1.50 2.13
CA ALA A 131 25.61 -0.56 2.19
C ALA A 131 25.85 0.58 3.20
N GLN A 132 26.31 0.25 4.42
CA GLN A 132 26.65 1.26 5.41
C GLN A 132 27.74 2.22 4.88
N ARG A 133 28.77 1.65 4.26
CA ARG A 133 29.87 2.43 3.70
C ARG A 133 29.42 3.27 2.50
N ALA A 134 28.57 2.72 1.61
CA ALA A 134 28.01 3.44 0.47
C ALA A 134 27.20 4.67 0.90
N VAL A 135 26.32 4.52 1.91
CA VAL A 135 25.53 5.65 2.46
C VAL A 135 26.44 6.74 3.02
N ARG A 136 27.51 6.36 3.76
CA ARG A 136 28.52 7.31 4.27
C ARG A 136 29.20 8.05 3.12
N LEU A 137 29.60 7.34 2.07
CA LEU A 137 30.25 7.92 0.88
C LEU A 137 29.32 8.92 0.18
N ILE A 138 28.06 8.53 -0.08
CA ILE A 138 27.06 9.39 -0.70
C ILE A 138 26.82 10.65 0.17
N ARG A 139 26.63 10.47 1.48
CA ARG A 139 26.40 11.58 2.42
C ARG A 139 27.59 12.54 2.49
N SER A 140 28.82 12.03 2.44
CA SER A 140 30.02 12.87 2.43
C SER A 140 30.11 13.79 1.21
N GLN A 141 29.54 13.38 0.09
CA GLN A 141 29.55 14.12 -1.18
C GLN A 141 28.28 14.97 -1.39
N ALA A 142 27.24 14.76 -0.59
CA ALA A 142 25.90 15.30 -0.81
C ALA A 142 25.93 16.83 -1.04
N ARG A 143 26.52 17.61 -0.12
CA ARG A 143 26.57 19.07 -0.22
C ARG A 143 27.27 19.58 -1.49
N LYS A 144 28.35 18.93 -1.91
CA LYS A 144 29.06 19.28 -3.15
C LYS A 144 28.23 19.05 -4.40
N ARG A 145 27.24 18.18 -4.30
CA ARG A 145 26.31 17.83 -5.38
C ARG A 145 24.96 18.55 -5.28
N GLY A 146 24.82 19.51 -4.35
CA GLY A 146 23.55 20.22 -4.14
C GLY A 146 22.46 19.37 -3.50
N ILE A 147 22.85 18.30 -2.79
CA ILE A 147 21.97 17.40 -2.05
C ILE A 147 22.04 17.76 -0.55
N ASN A 148 20.88 17.74 0.10
CA ASN A 148 20.81 17.83 1.55
C ASN A 148 21.20 16.46 2.15
N PRO A 149 22.23 16.37 3.02
CA PRO A 149 22.62 15.09 3.64
C PRO A 149 21.51 14.44 4.48
N GLU A 150 20.49 15.19 4.91
CA GLU A 150 19.31 14.71 5.63
C GLU A 150 18.11 14.42 4.70
N LYS A 151 18.34 14.34 3.37
CA LYS A 151 17.33 13.98 2.37
C LYS A 151 17.85 12.87 1.44
N ILE A 152 18.26 11.76 2.03
CA ILE A 152 18.75 10.57 1.33
C ILE A 152 17.83 9.41 1.62
N GLY A 153 17.13 8.93 0.60
CA GLY A 153 16.22 7.77 0.66
C GLY A 153 16.73 6.57 -0.11
N VAL A 154 16.04 5.46 0.05
CA VAL A 154 16.32 4.20 -0.67
C VAL A 154 15.04 3.71 -1.34
N VAL A 155 15.14 3.22 -2.59
CA VAL A 155 14.17 2.34 -3.22
C VAL A 155 14.83 0.98 -3.48
N SER A 156 14.06 -0.09 -3.25
CA SER A 156 14.65 -1.43 -3.23
C SER A 156 13.66 -2.53 -3.63
N GLN A 157 14.19 -3.73 -3.93
CA GLN A 157 13.38 -4.91 -4.23
C GLN A 157 14.07 -6.18 -3.69
N SER A 158 13.30 -7.17 -3.18
CA SER A 158 13.76 -8.52 -2.80
C SER A 158 14.88 -8.50 -1.72
N ALA A 159 16.02 -9.14 -1.98
CA ALA A 159 17.21 -9.09 -1.13
C ALA A 159 17.73 -7.65 -0.93
N GLY A 160 17.62 -6.80 -1.96
CA GLY A 160 17.89 -5.36 -1.83
C GLY A 160 16.95 -4.68 -0.84
N SER A 161 15.69 -5.12 -0.75
CA SER A 161 14.72 -4.64 0.25
C SER A 161 15.06 -5.13 1.66
N HIS A 162 15.56 -6.35 1.82
CA HIS A 162 16.11 -6.81 3.09
C HIS A 162 17.26 -5.90 3.56
N LEU A 163 18.18 -5.56 2.63
CA LEU A 163 19.28 -4.65 2.91
C LEU A 163 18.82 -3.22 3.24
N ALA A 164 17.82 -2.72 2.52
CA ALA A 164 17.20 -1.42 2.80
C ALA A 164 16.53 -1.39 4.18
N LEU A 165 15.87 -2.48 4.60
CA LEU A 165 15.30 -2.60 5.94
C LEU A 165 16.38 -2.56 7.03
N LEU A 166 17.54 -3.20 6.82
CA LEU A 166 18.68 -3.09 7.75
C LEU A 166 19.18 -1.65 7.87
N LEU A 167 19.35 -0.94 6.75
CA LEU A 167 19.72 0.49 6.76
C LEU A 167 18.66 1.35 7.47
N ALA A 168 17.39 1.04 7.26
CA ALA A 168 16.27 1.82 7.79
C ALA A 168 16.00 1.60 9.27
N THR A 169 16.33 0.41 9.82
CA THR A 169 15.97 0.04 11.21
C THR A 169 17.16 -0.17 12.13
N SER A 170 18.37 -0.39 11.58
CA SER A 170 19.53 -0.87 12.33
C SER A 170 20.82 -0.12 11.99
N SER A 171 20.71 1.11 11.50
CA SER A 171 21.85 1.91 11.03
C SER A 171 22.89 2.22 12.11
N GLN A 172 22.49 2.16 13.38
CA GLN A 172 23.40 2.39 14.53
C GLN A 172 24.11 1.10 14.99
N THR A 173 23.79 -0.04 14.40
CA THR A 173 24.53 -1.28 14.62
C THR A 173 25.66 -1.38 13.61
N PRO A 174 26.95 -1.30 14.01
CA PRO A 174 28.06 -1.36 13.05
C PRO A 174 28.09 -2.71 12.35
N ALA A 175 28.19 -2.70 11.03
CA ALA A 175 28.38 -3.90 10.21
C ALA A 175 29.86 -4.33 10.12
N TYR A 176 30.78 -3.41 10.35
CA TYR A 176 32.24 -3.61 10.30
C TYR A 176 32.96 -2.63 11.24
N GLU A 177 34.23 -2.94 11.54
CA GLU A 177 35.09 -2.06 12.33
C GLU A 177 35.49 -0.82 11.50
N PRO A 178 35.45 0.40 12.06
CA PRO A 178 35.84 1.62 11.36
C PRO A 178 37.27 1.55 10.80
N ILE A 179 37.50 2.02 9.58
CA ILE A 179 38.79 1.99 8.88
C ILE A 179 39.38 3.36 8.54
N ASP A 180 38.56 4.39 8.46
CA ASP A 180 39.02 5.75 8.19
C ASP A 180 37.97 6.81 8.62
N ALA A 181 38.27 8.09 8.36
CA ALA A 181 37.41 9.20 8.75
C ALA A 181 35.99 9.17 8.13
N LEU A 182 35.79 8.48 7.00
CA LEU A 182 34.47 8.33 6.41
C LEU A 182 33.50 7.59 7.36
N ASP A 183 34.02 6.68 8.18
CA ASP A 183 33.22 5.86 9.08
C ASP A 183 32.70 6.63 10.30
N THR A 184 33.14 7.87 10.51
CA THR A 184 32.54 8.77 11.50
C THR A 184 31.24 9.42 11.01
N ILE A 185 30.93 9.33 9.71
CA ILE A 185 29.69 9.85 9.11
C ILE A 185 28.58 8.84 9.37
N SER A 186 27.38 9.33 9.71
CA SER A 186 26.23 8.46 9.92
C SER A 186 25.78 7.75 8.62
N CYS A 187 25.46 6.46 8.72
CA CYS A 187 24.95 5.65 7.61
C CYS A 187 23.43 5.49 7.60
N HIS A 188 22.69 6.25 8.42
CA HIS A 188 21.23 6.21 8.39
C HIS A 188 20.67 6.72 7.05
N ILE A 189 19.48 6.26 6.69
CA ILE A 189 18.70 6.83 5.59
C ILE A 189 17.47 7.54 6.14
N ASN A 190 16.89 8.44 5.37
CA ASN A 190 15.81 9.30 5.85
C ASN A 190 14.41 8.76 5.51
N TRP A 191 14.30 7.90 4.50
CA TRP A 191 13.09 7.13 4.16
C TRP A 191 13.44 5.91 3.32
N ALA A 192 12.52 4.94 3.24
CA ALA A 192 12.66 3.78 2.37
C ALA A 192 11.36 3.45 1.62
N ILE A 193 11.49 3.08 0.34
CA ILE A 193 10.47 2.42 -0.47
C ILE A 193 10.91 0.98 -0.65
N VAL A 194 10.17 0.05 -0.07
CA VAL A 194 10.58 -1.35 0.11
C VAL A 194 9.62 -2.25 -0.66
N ASN A 195 10.10 -2.94 -1.70
CA ASN A 195 9.27 -3.81 -2.52
C ASN A 195 9.62 -5.28 -2.28
N SER A 196 8.61 -6.10 -1.97
CA SER A 196 8.71 -7.56 -1.79
C SER A 196 9.97 -7.97 -1.00
N PRO A 197 10.14 -7.53 0.26
CA PRO A 197 11.34 -7.83 1.02
C PRO A 197 11.45 -9.33 1.31
N ALA A 198 12.59 -9.92 0.95
CA ALA A 198 12.95 -11.29 1.28
C ALA A 198 13.61 -11.37 2.68
N TYR A 199 13.73 -12.55 3.25
CA TYR A 199 14.50 -12.85 4.48
C TYR A 199 14.13 -12.03 5.73
N VAL A 200 12.87 -11.59 5.83
CA VAL A 200 12.43 -10.70 6.92
C VAL A 200 12.08 -11.45 8.19
N THR A 201 11.72 -12.72 8.07
CA THR A 201 11.16 -13.53 9.14
C THR A 201 12.14 -14.60 9.65
N THR A 202 11.94 -15.10 10.88
CA THR A 202 12.84 -16.05 11.53
C THR A 202 13.04 -17.38 10.79
N ASP A 203 12.08 -17.79 9.98
CA ASP A 203 12.17 -18.98 9.14
C ASP A 203 12.93 -18.74 7.83
N ALA A 204 13.38 -17.51 7.59
CA ALA A 204 14.06 -17.08 6.37
C ALA A 204 15.47 -16.51 6.60
N GLU A 205 15.90 -16.32 7.84
CA GLU A 205 17.15 -15.62 8.19
C GLU A 205 18.41 -16.23 7.54
N GLU A 206 18.43 -17.54 7.37
CA GLU A 206 19.56 -18.27 6.80
C GLU A 206 19.47 -18.45 5.27
N GLY A 207 18.52 -17.81 4.62
CA GLY A 207 18.31 -17.95 3.19
C GLY A 207 17.74 -19.31 2.79
N THR A 208 16.88 -19.88 3.63
CA THR A 208 16.13 -21.10 3.31
C THR A 208 15.30 -20.95 2.03
N PRO A 209 14.99 -22.05 1.32
CA PRO A 209 14.23 -21.98 0.07
C PRO A 209 12.93 -21.19 0.19
N ALA A 210 12.62 -20.41 -0.80
CA ALA A 210 11.50 -19.47 -0.89
C ALA A 210 10.15 -20.03 -0.43
N THR A 211 9.88 -21.29 -0.64
CA THR A 211 8.61 -21.97 -0.32
C THR A 211 8.23 -22.00 1.17
N ARG A 212 9.08 -21.52 2.07
CA ARG A 212 8.84 -21.59 3.53
C ARG A 212 8.96 -20.24 4.23
N GLN A 213 9.35 -19.20 3.53
CA GLN A 213 9.71 -17.92 4.16
C GLN A 213 8.48 -17.12 4.57
N GLY A 214 8.25 -17.01 5.89
CA GLY A 214 7.15 -16.24 6.45
C GLY A 214 5.79 -16.94 6.41
N TYR A 215 5.72 -18.22 6.06
CA TYR A 215 4.48 -19.01 6.04
C TYR A 215 4.33 -19.98 7.23
N GLY A 216 5.33 -20.00 8.14
CA GLY A 216 5.27 -20.83 9.34
C GLY A 216 4.19 -20.37 10.33
N VAL A 217 3.75 -21.28 11.21
CA VAL A 217 2.67 -21.01 12.20
C VAL A 217 3.13 -20.00 13.27
N ASP A 218 4.41 -20.06 13.67
CA ASP A 218 5.02 -19.21 14.72
C ASP A 218 6.06 -18.23 14.16
N VAL A 219 5.85 -17.75 12.95
CA VAL A 219 6.79 -16.86 12.28
C VAL A 219 6.86 -15.52 13.01
N LYS A 220 8.07 -15.12 13.35
CA LYS A 220 8.41 -13.85 13.99
C LYS A 220 9.30 -13.01 13.08
N LEU A 221 9.33 -11.73 13.34
CA LEU A 221 10.31 -10.84 12.74
C LEU A 221 11.72 -11.23 13.16
N SER A 222 12.65 -11.22 12.21
CA SER A 222 14.06 -11.47 12.49
C SER A 222 14.63 -10.48 13.51
N SER A 223 15.45 -10.97 14.42
CA SER A 223 16.07 -10.17 15.48
C SER A 223 17.17 -9.22 15.00
N ILE A 224 17.52 -9.29 13.72
CA ILE A 224 18.52 -8.39 13.10
C ILE A 224 17.99 -6.96 12.97
N TYR A 225 16.66 -6.78 12.89
CA TYR A 225 16.01 -5.46 12.83
C TYR A 225 15.91 -4.85 14.23
N LYS A 226 16.73 -3.84 14.53
CA LYS A 226 16.86 -3.27 15.88
C LYS A 226 15.86 -2.15 16.20
N PHE A 227 15.28 -1.53 15.16
CA PHE A 227 14.41 -0.37 15.29
C PHE A 227 15.05 0.70 16.19
N ASP A 228 16.25 1.09 15.83
CA ASP A 228 17.06 2.07 16.58
C ASP A 228 16.48 3.49 16.48
N ALA A 229 17.12 4.45 17.18
CA ALA A 229 16.65 5.83 17.23
C ALA A 229 16.73 6.57 15.87
N ARG A 230 17.31 5.97 14.83
CA ARG A 230 17.37 6.48 13.45
C ARG A 230 16.46 5.71 12.50
N THR A 231 15.58 4.85 13.03
CA THR A 231 14.57 4.17 12.20
C THR A 231 13.72 5.20 11.46
N CYS A 232 13.66 5.07 10.15
CA CYS A 232 13.02 6.07 9.28
C CYS A 232 11.61 5.65 8.83
N PRO A 233 10.79 6.61 8.34
CA PRO A 233 9.52 6.32 7.67
C PRO A 233 9.69 5.41 6.45
N MET A 234 8.68 4.54 6.20
CA MET A 234 8.76 3.55 5.11
C MET A 234 7.44 3.40 4.37
N SER A 235 7.53 3.15 3.06
CA SER A 235 6.44 2.64 2.23
C SER A 235 6.75 1.21 1.84
N LEU A 236 5.93 0.25 2.31
CA LEU A 236 6.12 -1.19 2.18
C LEU A 236 5.14 -1.73 1.13
N HIS A 237 5.64 -2.45 0.13
CA HIS A 237 4.86 -2.98 -0.99
C HIS A 237 5.10 -4.48 -1.14
N HIS A 238 4.03 -5.31 -1.18
CA HIS A 238 4.20 -6.74 -1.26
C HIS A 238 3.10 -7.41 -2.08
N GLY A 239 3.47 -8.40 -2.90
CA GLY A 239 2.52 -9.25 -3.62
C GLY A 239 1.85 -10.25 -2.70
N GLY A 240 0.53 -10.41 -2.79
CA GLY A 240 -0.23 -11.37 -1.97
C GLY A 240 0.08 -12.84 -2.29
N ALA A 241 0.56 -13.13 -3.51
CA ALA A 241 0.98 -14.45 -3.97
C ALA A 241 2.51 -14.60 -4.05
N ASP A 242 3.25 -13.70 -3.39
CA ASP A 242 4.70 -13.76 -3.33
C ASP A 242 5.16 -15.01 -2.57
N GLU A 243 6.20 -15.65 -3.04
CA GLU A 243 6.85 -16.79 -2.38
C GLU A 243 7.54 -16.41 -1.07
N TYR A 244 8.00 -15.15 -0.96
CA TYR A 244 8.37 -14.53 0.31
C TYR A 244 7.13 -13.92 0.93
N SER A 245 6.65 -14.48 2.03
CA SER A 245 5.36 -14.10 2.59
C SER A 245 5.22 -12.60 2.89
N PRO A 246 4.14 -11.95 2.46
CA PRO A 246 3.85 -10.58 2.84
C PRO A 246 3.68 -10.37 4.36
N ASN A 247 3.59 -11.42 5.17
CA ASN A 247 3.63 -11.33 6.62
C ASN A 247 4.92 -10.64 7.12
N GLY A 248 6.04 -10.77 6.40
CA GLY A 248 7.24 -10.00 6.71
C GLY A 248 7.00 -8.49 6.71
N SER A 249 6.31 -8.00 5.67
CA SER A 249 5.94 -6.58 5.58
C SER A 249 4.91 -6.16 6.63
N THR A 250 3.92 -7.00 6.96
CA THR A 250 2.94 -6.69 8.02
C THR A 250 3.61 -6.61 9.40
N LEU A 251 4.59 -7.46 9.67
CA LEU A 251 5.37 -7.43 10.92
C LEU A 251 6.22 -6.16 11.04
N ILE A 252 6.92 -5.75 9.98
CA ILE A 252 7.67 -4.47 9.95
C ILE A 252 6.70 -3.30 10.16
N TYR A 253 5.58 -3.26 9.44
CA TYR A 253 4.58 -2.20 9.58
C TYR A 253 4.08 -2.10 11.03
N ARG A 254 3.75 -3.23 11.67
CA ARG A 254 3.32 -3.30 13.07
C ARG A 254 4.36 -2.70 14.02
N GLU A 255 5.63 -3.04 13.83
CA GLU A 255 6.72 -2.49 14.65
C GLU A 255 6.92 -0.98 14.46
N LEU A 256 6.76 -0.46 13.23
CA LEU A 256 6.77 0.97 12.96
C LEU A 256 5.59 1.68 13.65
N ARG A 257 4.38 1.11 13.56
CA ARG A 257 3.19 1.66 14.22
C ARG A 257 3.34 1.72 15.76
N LYS A 258 3.86 0.67 16.40
CA LYS A 258 4.14 0.64 17.85
C LYS A 258 5.05 1.79 18.29
N ARG A 259 5.93 2.25 17.42
CA ARG A 259 6.90 3.33 17.68
C ARG A 259 6.44 4.71 17.21
N GLY A 260 5.24 4.82 16.64
CA GLY A 260 4.73 6.07 16.08
C GLY A 260 5.50 6.56 14.86
N ILE A 261 6.20 5.66 14.15
CA ILE A 261 6.93 5.97 12.93
C ILE A 261 5.97 5.89 11.76
N PRO A 262 5.82 6.97 10.94
CA PRO A 262 4.92 6.98 9.80
C PRO A 262 5.25 5.88 8.80
N ALA A 263 4.24 5.13 8.36
CA ALA A 263 4.45 4.04 7.42
C ALA A 263 3.24 3.81 6.51
N GLU A 264 3.51 3.35 5.30
CA GLU A 264 2.51 2.81 4.38
C GLU A 264 2.72 1.33 4.19
N LEU A 265 1.63 0.59 4.04
CA LEU A 265 1.61 -0.83 3.70
C LEU A 265 0.63 -1.05 2.55
N HIS A 266 1.15 -1.57 1.45
CA HIS A 266 0.40 -1.84 0.23
C HIS A 266 0.52 -3.33 -0.12
N LEU A 267 -0.58 -4.06 -0.04
CA LEU A 267 -0.64 -5.50 -0.27
C LEU A 267 -1.52 -5.77 -1.49
N TYR A 268 -0.91 -6.31 -2.55
CA TYR A 268 -1.51 -6.48 -3.88
C TYR A 268 -1.97 -7.94 -4.08
N PRO A 269 -3.28 -8.21 -4.22
CA PRO A 269 -3.78 -9.58 -4.33
C PRO A 269 -3.28 -10.27 -5.60
N GLY A 270 -2.93 -11.55 -5.49
CA GLY A 270 -2.53 -12.37 -6.64
C GLY A 270 -1.24 -11.97 -7.34
N ARG A 271 -0.55 -10.92 -6.89
CA ARG A 271 0.74 -10.51 -7.46
C ARG A 271 1.87 -11.39 -6.90
N PRO A 272 2.75 -11.94 -7.76
CA PRO A 272 3.92 -12.73 -7.35
C PRO A 272 5.02 -11.84 -6.76
N HIS A 273 6.24 -12.38 -6.61
CA HIS A 273 7.43 -11.62 -6.24
C HIS A 273 7.73 -10.51 -7.26
N GLY A 274 7.95 -9.26 -6.81
CA GLY A 274 8.18 -8.14 -7.73
C GLY A 274 8.25 -6.77 -7.08
N ALA A 275 8.41 -5.73 -7.91
CA ALA A 275 8.44 -4.32 -7.52
C ALA A 275 7.16 -3.61 -7.99
N TYR A 276 6.24 -3.33 -7.10
CA TYR A 276 4.91 -2.76 -7.42
C TYR A 276 4.73 -1.33 -6.94
N GLY A 277 5.62 -0.85 -6.07
CA GLY A 277 5.39 0.33 -5.27
C GLY A 277 5.91 1.66 -5.84
N LEU A 278 6.29 1.74 -7.11
CA LEU A 278 6.96 2.94 -7.62
C LEU A 278 6.09 4.20 -7.50
N GLU A 279 4.88 4.18 -8.04
CA GLU A 279 3.99 5.34 -7.99
C GLU A 279 3.48 5.63 -6.57
N ARG A 280 3.13 4.59 -5.81
CA ARG A 280 2.72 4.73 -4.41
C ARG A 280 3.86 5.25 -3.52
N GLY A 281 5.10 4.82 -3.80
CA GLY A 281 6.30 5.35 -3.16
C GLY A 281 6.52 6.83 -3.45
N VAL A 282 6.23 7.31 -4.66
CA VAL A 282 6.27 8.73 -5.00
C VAL A 282 5.17 9.51 -4.26
N GLU A 283 3.95 8.99 -4.18
CA GLU A 283 2.85 9.58 -3.41
C GLU A 283 3.20 9.68 -1.92
N PHE A 284 3.81 8.62 -1.34
CA PHE A 284 4.34 8.60 0.02
C PHE A 284 5.39 9.70 0.23
N MET A 285 6.36 9.80 -0.67
CA MET A 285 7.41 10.82 -0.56
C MET A 285 6.85 12.24 -0.65
N ARG A 286 5.83 12.48 -1.46
CA ARG A 286 5.09 13.76 -1.51
C ARG A 286 4.35 14.00 -0.21
N GLN A 287 3.61 13.00 0.28
CA GLN A 287 2.88 13.08 1.56
C GLN A 287 3.78 13.44 2.73
N MET A 288 5.00 12.93 2.74
CA MET A 288 6.01 13.16 3.77
C MET A 288 6.89 14.41 3.52
N GLU A 289 6.66 15.14 2.45
CA GLU A 289 7.45 16.34 2.06
C GLU A 289 8.97 16.11 1.95
N PHE A 290 9.40 14.90 1.61
CA PHE A 290 10.83 14.56 1.60
C PHE A 290 11.63 15.36 0.56
N TYR A 291 11.01 15.79 -0.52
CA TYR A 291 11.72 16.45 -1.60
C TYR A 291 11.09 17.78 -2.08
N ARG A 292 9.82 18.01 -1.76
CA ARG A 292 9.12 19.28 -2.02
C ARG A 292 7.96 19.44 -1.03
N PRO A 293 7.53 20.68 -0.76
CA PRO A 293 6.34 20.91 0.06
C PRO A 293 5.08 20.41 -0.64
N LEU A 294 4.04 20.14 0.16
CA LEU A 294 2.71 19.79 -0.33
C LEU A 294 2.07 20.97 -1.07
N GLU A 295 1.34 20.64 -2.13
CA GLU A 295 0.42 21.59 -2.74
C GLU A 295 -0.79 21.83 -1.82
N PRO A 296 -1.51 22.97 -1.98
CA PRO A 296 -2.73 23.22 -1.20
C PRO A 296 -3.74 22.08 -1.33
N GLU A 297 -4.36 21.73 -0.21
CA GLU A 297 -5.39 20.69 -0.20
C GLU A 297 -6.62 21.10 -1.01
N VAL A 298 -7.17 20.15 -1.74
CA VAL A 298 -8.41 20.28 -2.51
C VAL A 298 -9.52 19.50 -1.79
N ASP A 299 -10.68 20.11 -1.64
CA ASP A 299 -11.87 19.42 -1.13
C ASP A 299 -12.41 18.45 -2.20
N ILE A 300 -12.63 17.19 -1.82
CA ILE A 300 -13.09 16.17 -2.75
C ILE A 300 -14.47 16.47 -3.34
N MET A 301 -15.33 17.19 -2.59
CA MET A 301 -16.65 17.61 -3.09
C MET A 301 -16.53 18.62 -4.22
N GLN A 302 -15.45 19.45 -4.26
CA GLN A 302 -15.15 20.37 -5.36
C GLN A 302 -14.58 19.63 -6.56
N ARG A 303 -13.77 18.59 -6.33
CA ARG A 303 -13.18 17.76 -7.40
C ARG A 303 -14.23 16.91 -8.12
N TYR A 304 -15.26 16.47 -7.40
CA TYR A 304 -16.38 15.67 -7.93
C TYR A 304 -17.69 16.37 -7.56
N ASP A 305 -17.96 17.51 -8.20
CA ASP A 305 -19.08 18.40 -7.89
C ASP A 305 -20.33 18.15 -8.74
N SER A 306 -20.21 17.42 -9.85
CA SER A 306 -21.28 17.22 -10.83
C SER A 306 -21.78 15.79 -10.92
N ASP A 307 -23.08 15.63 -11.11
CA ASP A 307 -23.77 14.39 -11.45
C ASP A 307 -23.94 14.21 -12.98
N ASP A 308 -23.17 14.92 -13.79
CA ASP A 308 -23.30 14.90 -15.26
C ASP A 308 -23.15 13.51 -15.89
N ALA A 309 -22.45 12.60 -15.26
CA ALA A 309 -22.35 11.21 -15.71
C ALA A 309 -23.60 10.35 -15.41
N CYS A 310 -24.50 10.82 -14.55
CA CYS A 310 -25.74 10.12 -14.19
C CYS A 310 -26.85 10.44 -15.20
N ALA A 311 -27.50 9.42 -15.75
CA ALA A 311 -28.62 9.57 -16.69
C ALA A 311 -29.97 9.70 -15.98
N LYS A 312 -30.18 8.96 -14.93
CA LYS A 312 -31.42 8.94 -14.14
C LYS A 312 -31.19 8.39 -12.73
N THR A 313 -32.10 8.70 -11.83
CA THR A 313 -32.15 8.11 -10.48
C THR A 313 -33.50 7.46 -10.21
N VAL A 314 -33.50 6.46 -9.33
CA VAL A 314 -34.73 5.80 -8.82
C VAL A 314 -34.54 5.59 -7.32
N GLU A 315 -35.57 5.89 -6.53
CA GLU A 315 -35.60 5.61 -5.09
C GLU A 315 -36.48 4.39 -4.81
N THR A 316 -36.05 3.55 -3.86
CA THR A 316 -36.77 2.35 -3.44
C THR A 316 -36.71 2.23 -1.92
N ASP A 317 -37.84 1.98 -1.30
CA ASP A 317 -37.92 1.66 0.14
C ASP A 317 -37.24 0.32 0.42
N VAL A 318 -36.45 0.25 1.49
CA VAL A 318 -35.81 -1.01 1.90
C VAL A 318 -36.84 -1.98 2.49
N TRP A 319 -37.76 -1.48 3.27
CA TRP A 319 -38.77 -2.29 3.96
C TRP A 319 -40.18 -2.01 3.48
N PRO A 320 -41.03 -3.04 3.40
CA PRO A 320 -42.47 -2.82 3.24
C PRO A 320 -43.05 -2.00 4.40
N GLU A 321 -44.06 -1.22 4.13
CA GLU A 321 -44.73 -0.40 5.14
C GLU A 321 -45.16 -1.23 6.36
N GLY A 322 -44.80 -0.75 7.55
CA GLY A 322 -45.15 -1.39 8.82
C GLY A 322 -44.43 -2.70 9.16
N LYS A 323 -43.48 -3.16 8.32
CA LYS A 323 -42.80 -4.45 8.52
C LYS A 323 -41.30 -4.35 8.87
N MET A 324 -40.81 -3.18 9.24
CA MET A 324 -39.42 -2.95 9.61
C MET A 324 -39.09 -3.58 10.97
N PRO A 325 -38.15 -4.52 11.10
CA PRO A 325 -37.80 -5.14 12.38
C PRO A 325 -37.14 -4.14 13.32
N ASP A 326 -37.31 -4.30 14.63
CA ASP A 326 -36.73 -3.42 15.68
C ASP A 326 -36.90 -1.92 15.42
N ALA A 327 -38.02 -1.52 14.79
CA ALA A 327 -38.30 -0.13 14.47
C ALA A 327 -38.33 0.78 15.73
N ARG A 328 -37.76 1.97 15.60
CA ARG A 328 -37.77 3.02 16.64
C ARG A 328 -38.27 4.33 16.02
N GLU A 329 -39.08 5.07 16.73
CA GLU A 329 -39.69 6.34 16.26
C GLU A 329 -38.65 7.42 15.93
N ASN A 330 -37.50 7.40 16.62
CA ASN A 330 -36.42 8.37 16.41
C ASN A 330 -35.43 8.00 15.29
N GLN A 331 -35.64 6.88 14.58
CA GLN A 331 -34.76 6.47 13.49
C GLN A 331 -35.25 6.96 12.13
N CYS A 332 -34.33 7.32 11.26
CA CYS A 332 -34.65 7.65 9.87
C CYS A 332 -35.20 6.41 9.13
N LYS A 333 -36.03 6.65 8.11
CA LYS A 333 -36.51 5.58 7.22
C LYS A 333 -35.37 5.12 6.31
N PRO A 334 -35.03 3.81 6.30
CA PRO A 334 -34.02 3.29 5.39
C PRO A 334 -34.53 3.23 3.96
N LEU A 335 -33.72 3.69 3.03
CA LEU A 335 -34.02 3.67 1.60
C LEU A 335 -32.75 3.50 0.77
N ILE A 336 -32.92 3.07 -0.48
CA ILE A 336 -31.85 3.00 -1.49
C ILE A 336 -32.18 3.92 -2.65
N LYS A 337 -31.15 4.51 -3.24
CA LYS A 337 -31.28 5.34 -4.43
C LYS A 337 -30.29 4.88 -5.50
N TRP A 338 -30.83 4.50 -6.63
CA TRP A 338 -30.10 4.08 -7.83
C TRP A 338 -29.62 5.29 -8.60
N TYR A 339 -28.39 5.20 -9.11
CA TYR A 339 -27.79 6.19 -10.01
C TYR A 339 -27.26 5.43 -11.23
N PHE A 340 -27.92 5.60 -12.35
CA PHE A 340 -27.59 4.91 -13.60
C PHE A 340 -26.65 5.77 -14.44
N PRO A 341 -25.49 5.25 -14.89
CA PRO A 341 -24.57 6.00 -15.72
C PRO A 341 -25.18 6.30 -17.10
N LYS A 342 -24.80 7.42 -17.73
CA LYS A 342 -25.16 7.73 -19.13
C LYS A 342 -24.61 6.69 -20.10
N GLU A 343 -23.40 6.22 -19.86
CA GLU A 343 -22.72 5.17 -20.61
C GLU A 343 -22.43 3.98 -19.71
N LYS A 344 -23.30 2.98 -19.74
CA LYS A 344 -23.09 1.76 -18.96
C LYS A 344 -21.96 0.92 -19.59
N LYS A 345 -20.94 0.57 -18.80
CA LYS A 345 -19.80 -0.26 -19.22
C LYS A 345 -19.69 -1.59 -18.48
N THR A 346 -20.50 -1.79 -17.45
CA THR A 346 -20.59 -3.05 -16.70
C THR A 346 -22.01 -3.28 -16.21
N ASP A 347 -22.41 -4.54 -16.05
CA ASP A 347 -23.68 -4.92 -15.45
C ASP A 347 -23.59 -5.07 -13.91
N ALA A 348 -22.38 -4.88 -13.34
CA ALA A 348 -22.15 -4.92 -11.92
C ALA A 348 -22.72 -3.69 -11.19
N ILE A 349 -23.03 -3.87 -9.92
CA ILE A 349 -23.67 -2.86 -9.07
C ILE A 349 -22.80 -2.60 -7.84
N GLN A 350 -22.54 -1.32 -7.51
CA GLN A 350 -21.88 -0.93 -6.28
C GLN A 350 -22.86 -0.26 -5.33
N ILE A 351 -23.09 -0.85 -4.16
CA ILE A 351 -23.85 -0.19 -3.07
C ILE A 351 -22.84 0.61 -2.24
N ILE A 352 -23.16 1.88 -1.94
CA ILE A 352 -22.30 2.79 -1.16
C ILE A 352 -23.11 3.43 -0.03
N TYR A 353 -22.51 3.51 1.15
CA TYR A 353 -23.10 4.17 2.33
C TYR A 353 -22.04 4.83 3.20
N SER A 354 -22.45 5.86 3.95
CA SER A 354 -21.55 6.65 4.80
C SER A 354 -21.26 5.98 6.15
N GLY A 355 -20.33 6.56 6.88
CA GLY A 355 -20.09 6.32 8.29
C GLY A 355 -21.09 7.05 9.20
N GLY A 356 -20.57 7.76 10.23
CA GLY A 356 -21.35 8.55 11.18
C GLY A 356 -21.62 7.85 12.52
N SER A 357 -20.73 6.91 12.91
CA SER A 357 -20.77 6.24 14.23
C SER A 357 -22.09 5.52 14.53
N TYR A 358 -22.88 5.17 13.51
CA TYR A 358 -24.27 4.72 13.63
C TYR A 358 -25.22 5.74 14.30
N MET A 359 -24.77 6.99 14.52
CA MET A 359 -25.58 8.06 15.11
C MET A 359 -26.25 8.92 14.05
N GLY A 360 -25.70 8.98 12.87
CA GLY A 360 -26.21 9.64 11.67
C GLY A 360 -25.63 9.01 10.43
N ASN A 361 -26.17 9.35 9.28
CA ASN A 361 -25.56 9.04 7.98
C ASN A 361 -25.79 10.22 7.03
N ASP A 362 -24.86 10.42 6.11
CA ASP A 362 -24.96 11.40 5.04
C ASP A 362 -24.73 10.72 3.71
N TRP A 363 -25.78 10.16 3.15
CA TRP A 363 -25.77 9.38 1.92
C TRP A 363 -25.51 10.20 0.64
N ASN A 364 -25.27 11.51 0.77
CA ASN A 364 -24.85 12.41 -0.29
C ASN A 364 -23.64 13.28 0.11
N GLY A 365 -23.02 12.99 1.25
CA GLY A 365 -21.84 13.69 1.74
C GLY A 365 -20.53 13.23 1.10
N PHE A 366 -19.42 13.75 1.64
CA PHE A 366 -18.08 13.53 1.10
C PHE A 366 -17.61 12.06 1.13
N GLU A 367 -18.22 11.21 1.92
CA GLU A 367 -17.92 9.77 1.96
C GLU A 367 -18.62 8.98 0.85
N VAL A 368 -19.69 9.52 0.27
CA VAL A 368 -20.56 8.81 -0.69
C VAL A 368 -20.57 9.46 -2.06
N ALA A 369 -20.86 10.76 -2.14
CA ALA A 369 -21.11 11.43 -3.42
C ALA A 369 -19.89 11.41 -4.38
N PRO A 370 -18.64 11.66 -3.93
CA PRO A 370 -17.48 11.59 -4.82
C PRO A 370 -17.25 10.20 -5.42
N ALA A 371 -17.33 9.15 -4.60
CA ALA A 371 -17.15 7.77 -5.07
C ALA A 371 -18.28 7.35 -6.02
N ARG A 372 -19.51 7.72 -5.72
CA ARG A 372 -20.68 7.50 -6.58
C ARG A 372 -20.50 8.17 -7.95
N ARG A 373 -20.14 9.46 -7.96
CA ARG A 373 -19.91 10.23 -9.18
C ARG A 373 -18.77 9.66 -10.01
N TYR A 374 -17.68 9.34 -9.36
CA TYR A 374 -16.51 8.73 -10.01
C TYR A 374 -16.85 7.37 -10.64
N LEU A 375 -17.53 6.47 -9.95
CA LEU A 375 -17.93 5.17 -10.49
C LEU A 375 -18.96 5.31 -11.62
N ASN A 376 -19.91 6.27 -11.54
CA ASN A 376 -20.80 6.57 -12.67
C ASN A 376 -20.03 7.08 -13.89
N GLN A 377 -18.99 7.91 -13.74
CA GLN A 377 -18.11 8.33 -14.84
C GLN A 377 -17.39 7.14 -15.48
N LEU A 378 -17.05 6.12 -14.70
CA LEU A 378 -16.47 4.87 -15.19
C LEU A 378 -17.50 3.90 -15.81
N GLY A 379 -18.78 4.27 -15.84
CA GLY A 379 -19.86 3.48 -16.46
C GLY A 379 -20.47 2.40 -15.56
N MET A 380 -20.30 2.50 -14.23
CA MET A 380 -20.86 1.58 -13.25
C MET A 380 -22.16 2.12 -12.66
N THR A 381 -23.19 1.28 -12.51
CA THR A 381 -24.39 1.63 -11.75
C THR A 381 -24.07 1.63 -10.26
N VAL A 382 -24.43 2.71 -9.58
CA VAL A 382 -24.25 2.88 -8.14
C VAL A 382 -25.59 2.97 -7.44
N VAL A 383 -25.68 2.33 -6.28
CA VAL A 383 -26.81 2.44 -5.36
C VAL A 383 -26.32 3.08 -4.06
N THR A 384 -26.86 4.22 -3.65
CA THR A 384 -26.58 4.75 -2.32
C THR A 384 -27.61 4.21 -1.34
N MET A 385 -27.17 3.93 -0.11
CA MET A 385 -28.06 3.44 0.95
C MET A 385 -28.07 4.40 2.16
N CYS A 386 -29.27 4.80 2.57
CA CYS A 386 -29.53 5.36 3.88
C CYS A 386 -29.95 4.22 4.81
N TYR A 387 -29.19 3.91 5.84
CA TYR A 387 -29.54 2.93 6.86
C TYR A 387 -30.06 3.62 8.13
N ARG A 388 -30.76 2.88 8.98
CA ARG A 388 -31.35 3.45 10.21
C ARG A 388 -30.31 4.03 11.15
N THR A 389 -30.50 5.30 11.48
CA THR A 389 -29.76 6.06 12.48
C THR A 389 -30.74 6.93 13.29
N PRO A 390 -30.46 7.26 14.55
CA PRO A 390 -29.35 6.83 15.37
C PRO A 390 -29.40 5.35 15.74
N ARG A 391 -28.25 4.79 16.21
CA ARG A 391 -28.14 3.42 16.69
C ARG A 391 -29.20 3.10 17.74
N PRO A 392 -29.74 1.87 17.78
CA PRO A 392 -30.84 1.52 18.69
C PRO A 392 -30.36 1.49 20.14
N GLU A 393 -31.17 2.02 21.05
CA GLU A 393 -30.96 1.87 22.49
C GLU A 393 -31.26 0.43 22.92
N GLY A 394 -30.42 -0.13 23.82
CA GLY A 394 -30.60 -1.48 24.37
C GLY A 394 -30.23 -2.64 23.44
N LEU A 395 -29.71 -2.35 22.23
CA LEU A 395 -29.20 -3.34 21.28
C LEU A 395 -27.77 -2.99 20.87
N PRO A 396 -26.99 -3.96 20.33
CA PRO A 396 -25.68 -3.65 19.73
C PRO A 396 -25.82 -2.54 18.67
N LYS A 397 -24.87 -1.63 18.65
CA LYS A 397 -24.91 -0.41 17.82
C LYS A 397 -25.20 -0.61 16.33
N HIS A 398 -24.83 -1.77 15.78
CA HIS A 398 -24.91 -2.11 14.36
C HIS A 398 -26.22 -2.83 13.95
N VAL A 399 -27.02 -3.33 14.91
CA VAL A 399 -28.11 -4.29 14.64
C VAL A 399 -29.09 -3.78 13.58
N THR A 400 -29.66 -2.59 13.76
CA THR A 400 -30.65 -2.08 12.80
C THR A 400 -30.04 -1.76 11.44
N ALA A 401 -28.83 -1.19 11.42
CA ALA A 401 -28.10 -0.93 10.17
C ALA A 401 -27.73 -2.26 9.45
N TRP A 402 -27.42 -3.31 10.20
CA TRP A 402 -27.14 -4.64 9.67
C TRP A 402 -28.36 -5.28 9.02
N GLN A 403 -29.51 -5.19 9.66
CA GLN A 403 -30.81 -5.61 9.09
C GLN A 403 -31.09 -4.87 7.77
N ASP A 404 -30.92 -3.56 7.77
CA ASP A 404 -31.15 -2.72 6.59
C ASP A 404 -30.20 -3.09 5.44
N LEU A 405 -28.91 -3.34 5.72
CA LEU A 405 -27.96 -3.73 4.69
C LEU A 405 -28.32 -5.08 4.07
N GLN A 406 -28.64 -6.09 4.89
CA GLN A 406 -29.05 -7.40 4.35
C GLN A 406 -30.29 -7.27 3.46
N ARG A 407 -31.27 -6.49 3.89
CA ARG A 407 -32.49 -6.27 3.11
C ARG A 407 -32.21 -5.44 1.84
N ALA A 408 -31.39 -4.39 1.92
CA ALA A 408 -31.01 -3.59 0.77
C ALA A 408 -30.29 -4.40 -0.31
N ILE A 409 -29.34 -5.27 0.08
CA ILE A 409 -28.67 -6.19 -0.87
C ILE A 409 -29.69 -7.09 -1.58
N ARG A 410 -30.62 -7.71 -0.83
CA ARG A 410 -31.69 -8.54 -1.39
C ARG A 410 -32.58 -7.77 -2.35
N THR A 411 -32.99 -6.55 -1.98
CA THR A 411 -33.80 -5.66 -2.82
C THR A 411 -33.06 -5.30 -4.12
N VAL A 412 -31.80 -4.90 -4.03
CA VAL A 412 -30.97 -4.59 -5.19
C VAL A 412 -30.86 -5.81 -6.12
N ARG A 413 -30.60 -6.99 -5.57
CA ARG A 413 -30.53 -8.25 -6.38
C ARG A 413 -31.84 -8.58 -7.05
N SER A 414 -32.99 -8.41 -6.37
CA SER A 414 -34.32 -8.69 -6.92
C SER A 414 -34.70 -7.74 -8.05
N GLU A 415 -34.22 -6.48 -8.00
CA GLU A 415 -34.57 -5.45 -8.97
C GLU A 415 -33.58 -5.31 -10.12
N ALA A 416 -32.36 -5.85 -10.00
CA ALA A 416 -31.27 -5.68 -10.98
C ALA A 416 -31.69 -5.97 -12.42
N SER A 417 -32.40 -7.07 -12.66
CA SER A 417 -32.85 -7.48 -14.00
C SER A 417 -33.82 -6.49 -14.66
N LYS A 418 -34.61 -5.72 -13.88
CA LYS A 418 -35.48 -4.67 -14.40
C LYS A 418 -34.70 -3.57 -15.12
N TYR A 419 -33.43 -3.40 -14.76
CA TYR A 419 -32.54 -2.37 -15.28
C TYR A 419 -31.45 -2.92 -16.19
N GLY A 420 -31.54 -4.21 -16.57
CA GLY A 420 -30.51 -4.86 -17.39
C GLY A 420 -29.16 -4.99 -16.69
N LEU A 421 -29.19 -5.25 -15.38
CA LEU A 421 -28.02 -5.44 -14.51
C LEU A 421 -27.97 -6.87 -13.99
N ASP A 422 -26.77 -7.33 -13.56
CA ASP A 422 -26.59 -8.65 -12.98
C ASP A 422 -26.69 -8.59 -11.44
N GLY A 423 -27.80 -9.09 -10.90
CA GLY A 423 -28.00 -9.19 -9.46
C GLY A 423 -27.03 -10.12 -8.74
N ASN A 424 -26.21 -10.90 -9.47
CA ASN A 424 -25.12 -11.70 -8.90
C ASN A 424 -23.78 -10.95 -8.87
N GLN A 425 -23.70 -9.75 -9.43
CA GLN A 425 -22.50 -8.90 -9.45
C GLN A 425 -22.73 -7.66 -8.59
N VAL A 426 -22.86 -7.86 -7.28
CA VAL A 426 -23.12 -6.80 -6.32
C VAL A 426 -21.96 -6.67 -5.34
N GLY A 427 -21.39 -5.47 -5.25
CA GLY A 427 -20.41 -5.10 -4.24
C GLY A 427 -20.94 -4.06 -3.26
N ILE A 428 -20.32 -3.97 -2.09
CA ILE A 428 -20.66 -3.00 -1.05
C ILE A 428 -19.44 -2.16 -0.67
N MET A 429 -19.67 -0.89 -0.32
CA MET A 429 -18.63 0.04 0.09
C MET A 429 -19.13 0.93 1.22
N GLY A 430 -18.30 1.11 2.24
CA GLY A 430 -18.60 2.03 3.33
C GLY A 430 -17.36 2.59 4.00
N SER A 431 -17.53 3.75 4.66
CA SER A 431 -16.49 4.46 5.39
C SER A 431 -16.77 4.41 6.89
N SER A 432 -15.74 4.40 7.75
CA SER A 432 -15.92 4.51 9.22
C SER A 432 -16.86 3.43 9.79
N ALA A 433 -17.94 3.79 10.45
CA ALA A 433 -18.99 2.86 10.87
C ALA A 433 -19.62 2.11 9.68
N GLY A 434 -19.75 2.76 8.52
CA GLY A 434 -20.11 2.10 7.26
C GLY A 434 -19.06 1.08 6.81
N GLY A 435 -17.78 1.32 7.06
CA GLY A 435 -16.70 0.36 6.85
C GLY A 435 -16.84 -0.88 7.74
N HIS A 436 -17.21 -0.71 9.01
CA HIS A 436 -17.59 -1.81 9.90
C HIS A 436 -18.80 -2.60 9.35
N LEU A 437 -19.83 -1.89 8.92
CA LEU A 437 -21.01 -2.51 8.32
C LEU A 437 -20.66 -3.28 7.02
N THR A 438 -19.72 -2.76 6.23
CA THR A 438 -19.18 -3.46 5.05
C THR A 438 -18.49 -4.77 5.45
N LEU A 439 -17.68 -4.74 6.52
CA LEU A 439 -17.04 -5.96 7.04
C LEU A 439 -18.10 -7.00 7.44
N MET A 440 -19.15 -6.61 8.13
CA MET A 440 -20.25 -7.52 8.47
C MET A 440 -20.92 -8.07 7.21
N GLY A 441 -21.20 -7.23 6.22
CA GLY A 441 -21.82 -7.64 4.95
C GLY A 441 -20.98 -8.64 4.16
N VAL A 442 -19.65 -8.51 4.22
CA VAL A 442 -18.70 -9.38 3.53
C VAL A 442 -18.43 -10.67 4.28
N THR A 443 -18.31 -10.63 5.62
CA THR A 443 -17.82 -11.77 6.42
C THR A 443 -18.91 -12.60 7.07
N SER A 444 -20.13 -12.06 7.21
CA SER A 444 -21.19 -12.64 8.04
C SER A 444 -22.53 -12.75 7.30
N SER A 445 -22.50 -12.86 5.97
CA SER A 445 -23.71 -12.88 5.14
C SER A 445 -24.63 -14.09 5.40
N MET A 446 -24.06 -15.18 5.90
CA MET A 446 -24.85 -16.37 6.30
C MET A 446 -25.53 -16.20 7.66
N HIS A 447 -25.16 -15.18 8.43
CA HIS A 447 -25.80 -14.88 9.70
C HIS A 447 -27.05 -14.03 9.49
N GLN A 448 -28.23 -14.60 9.75
CA GLN A 448 -29.51 -13.92 9.58
C GLN A 448 -29.75 -12.89 10.70
N SER A 449 -29.93 -11.62 10.36
CA SER A 449 -30.10 -10.51 11.32
C SER A 449 -31.56 -10.25 11.69
N TYR A 450 -32.52 -10.80 10.94
CA TYR A 450 -33.97 -10.67 11.18
C TYR A 450 -34.73 -11.87 10.61
N LEU A 451 -35.96 -12.08 11.06
CA LEU A 451 -36.83 -13.17 10.54
C LEU A 451 -37.35 -12.81 9.14
N PRO A 452 -37.34 -13.74 8.16
CA PRO A 452 -37.89 -13.53 6.82
C PRO A 452 -39.37 -13.08 6.86
N MET A 453 -39.73 -12.09 6.04
CA MET A 453 -41.07 -11.51 5.99
C MET A 453 -41.77 -11.71 4.65
N ASP A 454 -41.02 -11.84 3.58
CA ASP A 454 -41.53 -12.03 2.21
C ASP A 454 -40.52 -12.77 1.31
N ASP A 455 -40.82 -12.89 0.02
CA ASP A 455 -40.01 -13.64 -0.93
C ASP A 455 -38.63 -13.00 -1.20
N ILE A 456 -38.48 -11.66 -0.99
CA ILE A 456 -37.20 -10.98 -1.11
C ILE A 456 -36.19 -11.51 -0.08
N ASP A 457 -36.67 -11.87 1.13
CA ASP A 457 -35.81 -12.37 2.20
C ASP A 457 -35.27 -13.80 1.97
N ARG A 458 -35.78 -14.50 0.96
CA ARG A 458 -35.22 -15.76 0.50
C ARG A 458 -34.04 -15.62 -0.44
N ILE A 459 -33.82 -14.40 -0.98
CA ILE A 459 -32.67 -14.08 -1.83
C ILE A 459 -31.41 -14.02 -0.95
N PRO A 460 -30.29 -14.65 -1.34
CA PRO A 460 -29.04 -14.54 -0.60
C PRO A 460 -28.56 -13.09 -0.51
N CYS A 461 -28.01 -12.67 0.64
CA CYS A 461 -27.46 -11.32 0.84
C CYS A 461 -25.92 -11.28 0.82
N ASN A 462 -25.26 -12.35 0.36
CA ASN A 462 -23.82 -12.32 0.12
C ASN A 462 -23.47 -11.39 -1.04
N VAL A 463 -22.26 -10.84 -0.99
CA VAL A 463 -21.73 -9.93 -2.00
C VAL A 463 -20.49 -10.51 -2.66
N GLN A 464 -20.10 -9.98 -3.82
CA GLN A 464 -18.96 -10.48 -4.58
C GLN A 464 -17.66 -9.76 -4.23
N TRP A 465 -17.74 -8.54 -3.69
CA TRP A 465 -16.60 -7.79 -3.15
C TRP A 465 -17.04 -6.74 -2.14
N GLY A 466 -16.11 -6.34 -1.29
CA GLY A 466 -16.27 -5.24 -0.35
C GLY A 466 -15.18 -4.19 -0.50
N ILE A 467 -15.49 -2.95 -0.14
CA ILE A 467 -14.53 -1.84 -0.08
C ILE A 467 -14.69 -1.15 1.27
N GLY A 468 -13.71 -1.30 2.15
CA GLY A 468 -13.68 -0.72 3.49
C GLY A 468 -12.75 0.49 3.55
N ILE A 469 -13.32 1.69 3.74
CA ILE A 469 -12.55 2.92 3.88
C ILE A 469 -12.47 3.27 5.38
N TYR A 470 -11.26 3.25 5.92
CA TYR A 470 -10.96 3.43 7.36
C TYR A 470 -12.06 2.82 8.27
N PRO A 471 -12.31 1.51 8.19
CA PRO A 471 -13.37 0.88 8.99
C PRO A 471 -13.11 1.09 10.49
N ALA A 472 -14.13 1.60 11.20
CA ALA A 472 -14.12 1.77 12.65
C ALA A 472 -14.55 0.47 13.36
N TYR A 473 -14.38 0.38 14.68
CA TYR A 473 -14.89 -0.71 15.54
C TYR A 473 -14.45 -2.12 15.14
N VAL A 474 -13.31 -2.27 14.50
CA VAL A 474 -12.83 -3.56 13.99
C VAL A 474 -12.16 -4.40 15.08
N LEU A 475 -11.53 -3.74 16.06
CA LEU A 475 -10.82 -4.36 17.17
C LEU A 475 -11.63 -4.26 18.47
N LYS A 476 -11.46 -5.22 19.37
CA LYS A 476 -12.21 -5.28 20.64
C LYS A 476 -12.01 -4.06 21.53
N ASP A 477 -10.83 -3.48 21.54
CA ASP A 477 -10.52 -2.27 22.31
C ASP A 477 -11.28 -1.02 21.81
N GLY A 478 -11.79 -1.05 20.57
CA GLY A 478 -12.62 -0.01 19.95
C GLY A 478 -14.09 -0.37 19.82
N ALA A 479 -14.52 -1.52 20.34
CA ALA A 479 -15.85 -2.08 20.07
C ALA A 479 -16.99 -1.37 20.80
N ASP A 480 -16.74 -0.74 21.93
CA ASP A 480 -17.75 -0.06 22.75
C ASP A 480 -18.26 1.26 22.14
N GLY A 481 -17.62 1.74 21.06
CA GLY A 481 -17.97 2.97 20.38
C GLY A 481 -17.46 4.23 21.05
N HIS A 482 -16.69 4.12 22.10
CA HIS A 482 -15.86 5.21 22.59
C HIS A 482 -14.56 5.22 21.77
N ASN A 483 -13.97 6.38 21.62
CA ASN A 483 -12.75 6.58 20.86
C ASN A 483 -11.54 5.83 21.48
N SER A 484 -11.64 4.55 21.70
CA SER A 484 -10.47 3.76 21.99
C SER A 484 -9.75 3.55 20.68
N HIS A 485 -8.56 4.02 20.66
CA HIS A 485 -7.70 4.12 19.48
C HIS A 485 -6.54 3.15 19.57
N GLY A 486 -6.73 2.07 20.32
CA GLY A 486 -5.77 1.00 20.47
C GLY A 486 -5.47 0.28 19.15
N GLY A 487 -5.14 -0.96 19.24
CA GLY A 487 -4.93 -1.79 18.06
C GLY A 487 -3.50 -1.76 17.54
N ASN A 488 -2.59 -1.10 18.25
CA ASN A 488 -1.17 -1.15 17.96
C ASN A 488 -0.43 -2.21 18.80
N THR A 489 -1.16 -3.04 19.57
CA THR A 489 -0.61 -4.15 20.34
C THR A 489 -0.86 -5.49 19.64
N ASP A 490 -0.06 -6.50 19.98
CA ASP A 490 -0.24 -7.85 19.45
C ASP A 490 -1.45 -8.58 20.09
N GLU A 491 -1.95 -8.08 21.22
CA GLU A 491 -3.05 -8.64 22.00
C GLU A 491 -4.43 -8.23 21.44
N ASP A 492 -4.51 -7.16 20.65
CA ASP A 492 -5.75 -6.72 20.08
C ASP A 492 -6.35 -7.77 19.14
N THR A 493 -7.61 -8.08 19.32
CA THR A 493 -8.32 -9.09 18.53
C THR A 493 -9.51 -8.48 17.81
N LEU A 494 -9.91 -9.14 16.71
CA LEU A 494 -11.11 -8.76 15.97
C LEU A 494 -12.35 -8.89 16.84
N VAL A 495 -13.34 -8.00 16.63
CA VAL A 495 -14.65 -8.10 17.26
C VAL A 495 -15.38 -9.39 16.84
N PRO A 496 -16.24 -9.95 17.69
CA PRO A 496 -16.86 -11.26 17.45
C PRO A 496 -17.93 -11.28 16.37
N GLU A 497 -18.46 -10.13 15.96
CA GLU A 497 -19.50 -10.03 14.93
C GLU A 497 -19.02 -10.38 13.52
N PHE A 498 -17.71 -10.48 13.28
CA PHE A 498 -17.16 -10.95 12.00
C PHE A 498 -17.01 -12.48 12.00
N SER A 499 -17.96 -13.17 11.36
CA SER A 499 -18.02 -14.64 11.38
C SER A 499 -17.04 -15.32 10.41
N PHE A 500 -16.57 -14.60 9.37
CA PHE A 500 -15.74 -15.17 8.30
C PHE A 500 -16.30 -16.50 7.78
N ASP A 501 -17.53 -16.43 7.28
CA ASP A 501 -18.26 -17.59 6.78
C ASP A 501 -17.79 -18.08 5.38
N LEU A 502 -18.39 -19.16 4.87
CA LEU A 502 -18.03 -19.75 3.58
C LEU A 502 -18.33 -18.85 2.37
N GLN A 503 -19.10 -17.77 2.57
CA GLN A 503 -19.42 -16.78 1.54
C GLN A 503 -18.64 -15.49 1.70
N THR A 504 -17.65 -15.46 2.59
CA THR A 504 -16.77 -14.30 2.79
C THR A 504 -16.13 -13.88 1.47
N ALA A 505 -16.43 -12.66 1.03
CA ALA A 505 -15.94 -12.12 -0.24
C ALA A 505 -14.59 -11.37 -0.07
N PRO A 506 -13.81 -11.24 -1.14
CA PRO A 506 -12.60 -10.43 -1.11
C PRO A 506 -12.89 -8.95 -0.91
N MET A 507 -11.93 -8.24 -0.29
CA MET A 507 -12.05 -6.81 0.03
C MET A 507 -10.86 -5.97 -0.45
N LEU A 508 -11.14 -4.70 -0.69
CA LEU A 508 -10.16 -3.62 -0.70
C LEU A 508 -10.27 -2.83 0.62
N PHE A 509 -9.14 -2.57 1.26
CA PHE A 509 -9.03 -1.66 2.40
C PHE A 509 -8.19 -0.44 2.05
N ILE A 510 -8.66 0.76 2.43
CA ILE A 510 -7.87 1.99 2.39
C ILE A 510 -8.00 2.67 3.77
N HIS A 511 -6.87 2.84 4.47
CA HIS A 511 -6.87 3.29 5.85
C HIS A 511 -5.74 4.29 6.11
N GLY A 512 -5.98 5.33 6.90
CA GLY A 512 -4.93 6.23 7.38
C GLY A 512 -4.08 5.55 8.47
N ASP A 513 -2.76 5.65 8.40
CA ASP A 513 -1.91 5.06 9.44
C ASP A 513 -2.00 5.78 10.78
N ALA A 514 -2.30 7.09 10.76
CA ALA A 514 -2.49 7.92 11.94
C ALA A 514 -3.97 8.03 12.38
N ASP A 515 -4.84 7.15 11.86
CA ASP A 515 -6.26 7.10 12.22
C ASP A 515 -6.42 6.71 13.70
N GLY A 516 -7.35 7.37 14.38
CA GLY A 516 -7.73 7.03 15.73
C GLY A 516 -8.37 5.63 15.86
N TYR A 517 -9.03 5.12 14.83
CA TYR A 517 -9.39 3.71 14.69
C TYR A 517 -8.24 2.99 13.99
N ALA A 518 -7.44 2.28 14.75
CA ALA A 518 -6.15 1.76 14.29
C ALA A 518 -6.22 1.00 12.96
N SER A 519 -5.38 1.39 12.00
CA SER A 519 -5.21 0.70 10.71
C SER A 519 -4.84 -0.78 10.86
N MET A 520 -4.31 -1.18 12.02
CA MET A 520 -4.06 -2.58 12.38
C MET A 520 -5.33 -3.43 12.37
N GLY A 521 -6.52 -2.85 12.56
CA GLY A 521 -7.79 -3.56 12.37
C GLY A 521 -7.92 -4.09 10.94
N SER A 522 -7.68 -3.24 9.93
CA SER A 522 -7.69 -3.63 8.52
C SER A 522 -6.60 -4.65 8.19
N VAL A 523 -5.40 -4.52 8.77
CA VAL A 523 -4.30 -5.49 8.61
C VAL A 523 -4.71 -6.87 9.15
N LYS A 524 -5.27 -6.94 10.36
CA LYS A 524 -5.71 -8.22 10.97
C LYS A 524 -6.86 -8.89 10.19
N VAL A 525 -7.80 -8.13 9.65
CA VAL A 525 -8.84 -8.66 8.76
C VAL A 525 -8.21 -9.21 7.49
N TRP A 526 -7.28 -8.47 6.87
CA TRP A 526 -6.55 -8.92 5.69
C TRP A 526 -5.77 -10.22 5.96
N GLU A 527 -5.03 -10.31 7.07
CA GLU A 527 -4.32 -11.52 7.50
C GLU A 527 -5.29 -12.71 7.69
N LYS A 528 -6.46 -12.47 8.31
CA LYS A 528 -7.48 -13.50 8.49
C LYS A 528 -8.04 -13.97 7.14
N MET A 529 -8.41 -13.06 6.24
CA MET A 529 -8.89 -13.41 4.90
C MET A 529 -7.84 -14.19 4.11
N ARG A 530 -6.57 -13.74 4.16
CA ARG A 530 -5.47 -14.44 3.52
C ARG A 530 -5.29 -15.87 4.04
N SER A 531 -5.41 -16.09 5.36
CA SER A 531 -5.34 -17.44 5.96
C SER A 531 -6.45 -18.37 5.47
N MET A 532 -7.55 -17.82 4.95
CA MET A 532 -8.66 -18.54 4.33
C MET A 532 -8.53 -18.69 2.80
N GLY A 533 -7.42 -18.22 2.21
CA GLY A 533 -7.20 -18.22 0.77
C GLY A 533 -7.94 -17.10 0.01
N ILE A 534 -8.52 -16.13 0.72
CA ILE A 534 -9.25 -15.01 0.13
C ILE A 534 -8.26 -13.89 -0.22
N GLN A 535 -8.19 -13.57 -1.50
CA GLN A 535 -7.29 -12.55 -2.03
C GLN A 535 -7.89 -11.14 -1.85
N SER A 536 -7.49 -10.46 -0.79
CA SER A 536 -7.88 -9.08 -0.48
C SER A 536 -6.71 -8.11 -0.67
N GLU A 537 -7.02 -6.85 -0.89
CA GLU A 537 -6.08 -5.75 -1.11
C GLU A 537 -6.08 -4.81 0.09
N LEU A 538 -4.91 -4.24 0.42
CA LEU A 538 -4.78 -3.30 1.53
C LEU A 538 -3.84 -2.15 1.15
N HIS A 539 -4.28 -0.93 1.43
CA HIS A 539 -3.47 0.28 1.36
C HIS A 539 -3.60 1.09 2.65
N THR A 540 -2.48 1.31 3.34
CA THR A 540 -2.42 2.30 4.41
C THR A 540 -1.73 3.56 3.92
N LEU A 541 -2.13 4.73 4.43
CA LEU A 541 -1.66 6.04 3.98
C LEU A 541 -0.98 6.77 5.14
N ALA A 542 0.31 7.11 4.97
CA ALA A 542 1.13 7.75 6.01
C ALA A 542 0.56 9.09 6.47
N LEU A 543 0.64 9.35 7.78
CA LEU A 543 0.18 10.59 8.45
C LEU A 543 -1.31 10.90 8.28
N ARG A 544 -2.09 10.00 7.68
CA ARG A 544 -3.51 10.26 7.45
C ARG A 544 -4.37 9.80 8.62
N GLN A 545 -5.26 10.69 9.05
CA GLN A 545 -6.22 10.48 10.11
C GLN A 545 -7.56 9.99 9.56
N HIS A 546 -8.53 9.81 10.45
CA HIS A 546 -9.91 9.51 10.08
C HIS A 546 -10.48 10.55 9.11
N CYS A 547 -11.30 10.12 8.14
CA CYS A 547 -11.87 10.99 7.11
C CYS A 547 -10.85 11.66 6.17
N PHE A 548 -9.70 11.02 5.94
CA PHE A 548 -8.60 11.54 5.12
C PHE A 548 -9.02 11.96 3.70
N GLN A 549 -10.09 11.38 3.16
CA GLN A 549 -10.54 11.65 1.80
C GLN A 549 -11.22 13.01 1.64
N ARG A 550 -11.61 13.69 2.73
CA ARG A 550 -12.34 14.94 2.63
C ARG A 550 -11.52 16.05 1.99
N LYS A 551 -10.26 16.17 2.40
CA LYS A 551 -9.29 17.11 1.83
C LYS A 551 -7.95 16.46 1.66
N ALA A 552 -7.32 16.67 0.53
CA ALA A 552 -6.03 16.09 0.21
C ALA A 552 -5.25 16.94 -0.80
N SER A 553 -3.91 16.92 -0.66
CA SER A 553 -3.02 17.58 -1.59
C SER A 553 -2.82 16.75 -2.85
N PRO A 554 -2.81 17.37 -4.05
CA PRO A 554 -2.54 16.69 -5.31
C PRO A 554 -1.28 15.82 -5.27
N GLY A 555 -1.35 14.65 -5.87
CA GLY A 555 -0.24 13.70 -5.95
C GLY A 555 0.09 12.94 -4.67
N THR A 556 -0.78 12.97 -3.66
CA THR A 556 -0.69 12.13 -2.46
C THR A 556 -1.65 10.94 -2.54
N GLY A 557 -1.40 9.90 -1.76
CA GLY A 557 -2.25 8.72 -1.71
C GLY A 557 -3.70 8.99 -1.30
N SER A 558 -3.91 9.97 -0.43
CA SER A 558 -5.25 10.42 -0.04
C SER A 558 -5.98 11.22 -1.13
N TYR A 559 -5.27 11.82 -2.08
CA TYR A 559 -5.87 12.47 -3.25
C TYR A 559 -6.29 11.46 -4.31
N THR A 560 -5.54 10.38 -4.47
CA THR A 560 -5.75 9.35 -5.51
C THR A 560 -6.51 8.11 -5.00
N TRP A 561 -7.10 8.15 -3.81
CA TRP A 561 -7.76 6.99 -3.19
C TRP A 561 -8.88 6.36 -4.05
N LEU A 562 -9.60 7.16 -4.85
CA LEU A 562 -10.62 6.65 -5.77
C LEU A 562 -10.02 5.87 -6.94
N ASP A 563 -8.80 6.24 -7.38
CA ASP A 563 -8.10 5.52 -8.45
C ASP A 563 -7.78 4.08 -8.00
N ARG A 564 -7.46 3.86 -6.70
CA ARG A 564 -7.26 2.51 -6.14
C ARG A 564 -8.52 1.66 -6.21
N ILE A 565 -9.69 2.27 -5.99
CA ILE A 565 -10.97 1.56 -6.16
C ILE A 565 -11.14 1.13 -7.61
N ALA A 566 -10.87 2.01 -8.57
CA ALA A 566 -10.96 1.68 -9.99
C ALA A 566 -9.94 0.60 -10.41
N GLU A 567 -8.70 0.67 -9.91
CA GLU A 567 -7.65 -0.33 -10.13
C GLU A 567 -8.10 -1.70 -9.59
N TYR A 568 -8.56 -1.76 -8.34
CA TYR A 568 -9.09 -2.98 -7.71
C TYR A 568 -10.24 -3.61 -8.50
N LEU A 569 -11.19 -2.80 -8.96
CA LEU A 569 -12.34 -3.27 -9.74
C LEU A 569 -11.92 -3.75 -11.14
N ARG A 570 -10.91 -3.13 -11.77
CA ARG A 570 -10.35 -3.58 -13.05
C ARG A 570 -9.55 -4.87 -12.92
N ASP A 571 -8.69 -4.99 -11.91
CA ASP A 571 -7.91 -6.20 -11.65
C ASP A 571 -8.83 -7.42 -11.43
N ARG A 572 -10.05 -7.19 -10.91
CA ARG A 572 -11.10 -8.19 -10.74
C ARG A 572 -12.03 -8.34 -11.95
N LYS A 573 -11.78 -7.60 -13.04
CA LYS A 573 -12.63 -7.61 -14.25
C LYS A 573 -14.09 -7.21 -14.00
N ILE A 574 -14.35 -6.40 -12.99
CA ILE A 574 -15.65 -5.82 -12.65
C ILE A 574 -15.87 -4.55 -13.48
N LEU A 575 -14.83 -3.75 -13.65
CA LEU A 575 -14.73 -2.67 -14.61
C LEU A 575 -13.85 -3.08 -15.80
N PRO A 576 -14.09 -2.51 -16.99
CA PRO A 576 -13.22 -2.74 -18.15
C PRO A 576 -11.84 -2.09 -18.03
#